data_633601902ea50e981f76f07afd2b2923
#
_entry.id   633601902ea50e981f76f07afd2b2923
#
_cell.length_a   1.000
_cell.length_b   1.000
_cell.length_c   1.000
_cell.angle_alpha   90.00
_cell.angle_beta   90.00
_cell.angle_gamma   90.00
#
_symmetry.space_group_name_H-M   'P 1'
#
loop_
_entity.id
_entity.type
_entity.pdbx_description
1 polymer ?
#
loop_
_entity_poly.entity_id
_entity_poly.type
_entity_poly.pdbx_seq_one_letter_code
_entity_poly.pdbx_strand_id
1 'polypeptide(L)'
;MTNLNTPFMIGNVEIPNRTVLAPMAGVTNSAFRTIAKELGAGLVVMEMVSDKGIQYNNEKTLHMLHIDEGENPVSIQLFGSDEDSLARAAEFIQENTKTDIVDINMGCPVNKIVKNEAGAMWLKDPDKIYSIINKVQSVLDIPLTVKMRTGWSDPSLAVENALAAEAAGVSALAMHGRTREQMYTGHADLETLHKVAQALTKIPFIANGDIRTVQDAKQRIEEVGADAVLIGRAAMGNPYLFNQINHYFETGEILPDLTFEDKMKIAYEHLKRLINLKGEHIAVREFRGLAPHYLRGTSGAAKLRGAISQASTLAEIEKLLQLKA
;
A
#
# COMPACT_ATOMS: atom_id res chain seq x y z
N MET A 1 21.72 10.18 -17.96
CA MET A 1 21.24 9.56 -16.70
C MET A 1 20.75 8.16 -17.02
N THR A 2 20.97 7.22 -16.13
CA THR A 2 20.41 5.87 -16.27
C THR A 2 18.89 5.98 -16.05
N ASN A 3 18.09 5.45 -16.98
CA ASN A 3 16.64 5.39 -16.80
C ASN A 3 16.31 4.45 -15.63
N LEU A 4 15.72 4.98 -14.56
CA LEU A 4 15.28 4.22 -13.39
C LEU A 4 13.83 3.74 -13.53
N ASN A 5 13.06 4.24 -14.51
CA ASN A 5 11.69 3.84 -14.78
C ASN A 5 11.64 2.55 -15.59
N THR A 6 12.09 1.46 -15.00
CA THR A 6 12.14 0.16 -15.66
C THR A 6 11.15 -0.81 -15.01
N PRO A 7 10.55 -1.74 -15.79
CA PRO A 7 9.74 -2.79 -15.23
C PRO A 7 10.59 -3.75 -14.37
N PHE A 8 9.92 -4.48 -13.47
CA PHE A 8 10.51 -5.56 -12.70
C PHE A 8 9.49 -6.69 -12.52
N MET A 9 9.97 -7.87 -12.14
CA MET A 9 9.12 -9.06 -11.98
C MET A 9 8.85 -9.35 -10.51
N ILE A 10 7.60 -9.71 -10.20
CA ILE A 10 7.22 -10.36 -8.94
C ILE A 10 6.70 -11.76 -9.31
N GLY A 11 7.54 -12.78 -9.14
CA GLY A 11 7.25 -14.10 -9.70
C GLY A 11 7.08 -14.04 -11.23
N ASN A 12 5.91 -14.41 -11.71
CA ASN A 12 5.52 -14.34 -13.13
C ASN A 12 4.73 -13.07 -13.51
N VAL A 13 4.54 -12.13 -12.57
CA VAL A 13 3.81 -10.87 -12.80
C VAL A 13 4.78 -9.73 -13.10
N GLU A 14 4.65 -9.12 -14.27
CA GLU A 14 5.41 -7.91 -14.63
C GLU A 14 4.78 -6.68 -13.98
N ILE A 15 5.60 -5.92 -13.26
CA ILE A 15 5.23 -4.61 -12.72
C ILE A 15 5.84 -3.55 -13.64
N PRO A 16 5.03 -2.69 -14.28
CA PRO A 16 5.47 -1.86 -15.40
C PRO A 16 6.45 -0.73 -15.02
N ASN A 17 6.54 -0.39 -13.74
CA ASN A 17 7.46 0.62 -13.21
C ASN A 17 7.74 0.36 -11.73
N ARG A 18 8.66 1.14 -11.14
CA ARG A 18 9.17 0.92 -9.78
C ARG A 18 8.35 1.58 -8.67
N THR A 19 7.08 1.91 -8.91
CA THR A 19 6.23 2.54 -7.89
C THR A 19 5.06 1.64 -7.49
N VAL A 20 4.86 1.49 -6.18
CA VAL A 20 3.84 0.62 -5.59
C VAL A 20 2.99 1.43 -4.60
N LEU A 21 1.66 1.34 -4.71
CA LEU A 21 0.75 1.91 -3.71
C LEU A 21 0.68 0.98 -2.48
N ALA A 22 1.00 1.51 -1.31
CA ALA A 22 0.95 0.77 -0.05
C ALA A 22 -0.49 0.45 0.40
N PRO A 23 -0.71 -0.70 1.06
CA PRO A 23 -1.99 -0.99 1.71
C PRO A 23 -2.24 -0.03 2.87
N MET A 24 -3.38 0.65 2.86
CA MET A 24 -3.77 1.62 3.90
C MET A 24 -5.25 1.44 4.25
N ALA A 25 -5.53 0.97 5.47
CA ALA A 25 -6.89 0.74 5.95
C ALA A 25 -7.77 2.00 5.86
N GLY A 26 -8.95 1.85 5.27
CA GLY A 26 -9.89 2.94 5.03
C GLY A 26 -9.51 3.90 3.89
N VAL A 27 -8.45 3.60 3.13
CA VAL A 27 -7.97 4.45 2.02
C VAL A 27 -7.87 3.69 0.71
N THR A 28 -7.17 2.55 0.71
CA THR A 28 -6.85 1.83 -0.54
C THR A 28 -7.94 0.84 -0.96
N ASN A 29 -9.22 1.30 -0.94
CA ASN A 29 -10.34 0.66 -1.62
C ASN A 29 -10.23 0.85 -3.15
N SER A 30 -11.08 0.19 -3.95
CA SER A 30 -11.00 0.23 -5.41
C SER A 30 -11.11 1.65 -5.97
N ALA A 31 -11.91 2.52 -5.35
CA ALA A 31 -12.05 3.91 -5.77
C ALA A 31 -10.74 4.71 -5.74
N PHE A 32 -9.86 4.43 -4.77
CA PHE A 32 -8.56 5.08 -4.70
C PHE A 32 -7.49 4.34 -5.51
N ARG A 33 -7.54 3.00 -5.54
CA ARG A 33 -6.58 2.19 -6.30
C ARG A 33 -6.65 2.47 -7.79
N THR A 34 -7.85 2.59 -8.36
CA THR A 34 -8.04 2.95 -9.78
C THR A 34 -7.45 4.32 -10.11
N ILE A 35 -7.65 5.33 -9.25
CA ILE A 35 -7.02 6.66 -9.42
C ILE A 35 -5.49 6.57 -9.36
N ALA A 36 -4.95 5.81 -8.41
CA ALA A 36 -3.51 5.63 -8.31
C ALA A 36 -2.91 4.94 -9.55
N LYS A 37 -3.61 3.95 -10.12
CA LYS A 37 -3.22 3.29 -11.38
C LYS A 37 -3.22 4.27 -12.55
N GLU A 38 -4.30 5.03 -12.73
CA GLU A 38 -4.41 6.05 -13.78
C GLU A 38 -3.32 7.12 -13.68
N LEU A 39 -2.85 7.40 -12.46
CA LEU A 39 -1.76 8.34 -12.19
C LEU A 39 -0.38 7.67 -12.10
N GLY A 40 -0.26 6.42 -12.56
CA GLY A 40 1.02 5.79 -12.86
C GLY A 40 1.54 4.82 -11.79
N ALA A 41 0.77 4.42 -10.77
CA ALA A 41 1.21 3.37 -9.87
C ALA A 41 1.41 2.04 -10.63
N GLY A 42 2.61 1.45 -10.54
CA GLY A 42 2.92 0.19 -11.21
C GLY A 42 2.14 -0.98 -10.63
N LEU A 43 2.07 -1.05 -9.30
CA LEU A 43 1.29 -2.03 -8.54
C LEU A 43 0.44 -1.32 -7.50
N VAL A 44 -0.78 -1.77 -7.28
CA VAL A 44 -1.62 -1.31 -6.16
C VAL A 44 -1.88 -2.45 -5.20
N VAL A 45 -1.74 -2.17 -3.89
CA VAL A 45 -2.01 -3.15 -2.85
C VAL A 45 -3.27 -2.76 -2.10
N MET A 46 -4.20 -3.69 -2.00
CA MET A 46 -5.46 -3.56 -1.29
C MET A 46 -5.23 -3.40 0.22
N GLU A 47 -6.14 -2.75 0.92
CA GLU A 47 -6.14 -2.75 2.37
C GLU A 47 -6.24 -4.17 2.94
N MET A 48 -5.63 -4.40 4.11
CA MET A 48 -5.52 -5.74 4.67
C MET A 48 -6.88 -6.36 5.03
N VAL A 49 -7.06 -7.61 4.63
CA VAL A 49 -8.28 -8.40 4.82
C VAL A 49 -8.01 -9.52 5.84
N SER A 50 -8.98 -9.77 6.73
CA SER A 50 -8.86 -10.83 7.73
C SER A 50 -9.09 -12.21 7.13
N ASP A 51 -8.17 -13.15 7.39
CA ASP A 51 -8.32 -14.57 7.11
C ASP A 51 -9.61 -15.16 7.73
N LYS A 52 -9.85 -14.87 8.99
CA LYS A 52 -11.08 -15.28 9.72
C LYS A 52 -12.33 -14.65 9.11
N GLY A 53 -12.23 -13.38 8.64
CA GLY A 53 -13.34 -12.71 7.96
C GLY A 53 -13.75 -13.44 6.68
N ILE A 54 -12.78 -13.95 5.91
CA ILE A 54 -13.04 -14.78 4.72
C ILE A 54 -13.61 -16.12 5.15
N GLN A 55 -12.96 -16.82 6.09
CA GLN A 55 -13.36 -18.15 6.55
C GLN A 55 -14.81 -18.20 7.04
N TYR A 56 -15.28 -17.14 7.72
CA TYR A 56 -16.64 -17.05 8.25
C TYR A 56 -17.62 -16.36 7.28
N ASN A 57 -17.26 -16.17 6.02
CA ASN A 57 -18.10 -15.53 4.99
C ASN A 57 -18.66 -14.18 5.44
N ASN A 58 -17.86 -13.37 6.12
CA ASN A 58 -18.28 -12.05 6.56
C ASN A 58 -18.51 -11.14 5.34
N GLU A 59 -19.77 -10.74 5.11
CA GLU A 59 -20.17 -9.94 3.95
C GLU A 59 -19.29 -8.69 3.75
N LYS A 60 -19.00 -7.96 4.83
CA LYS A 60 -18.16 -6.78 4.76
C LYS A 60 -16.73 -7.11 4.30
N THR A 61 -16.19 -8.24 4.77
CA THR A 61 -14.86 -8.72 4.35
C THR A 61 -14.87 -9.12 2.87
N LEU A 62 -15.89 -9.85 2.43
CA LEU A 62 -16.02 -10.26 1.02
C LEU A 62 -16.21 -9.06 0.08
N HIS A 63 -16.96 -8.05 0.50
CA HIS A 63 -17.06 -6.79 -0.27
C HIS A 63 -15.74 -6.05 -0.40
N MET A 64 -14.81 -6.19 0.56
CA MET A 64 -13.48 -5.59 0.44
C MET A 64 -12.63 -6.23 -0.67
N LEU A 65 -12.92 -7.47 -1.07
CA LEU A 65 -12.18 -8.18 -2.12
C LEU A 65 -12.48 -7.70 -3.54
N HIS A 66 -13.36 -6.69 -3.69
CA HIS A 66 -13.72 -6.13 -4.99
C HIS A 66 -12.53 -5.52 -5.71
N ILE A 67 -12.34 -5.90 -6.96
CA ILE A 67 -11.32 -5.39 -7.89
C ILE A 67 -12.04 -4.86 -9.11
N ASP A 68 -11.83 -3.59 -9.44
CA ASP A 68 -12.35 -2.94 -10.65
C ASP A 68 -11.45 -3.22 -11.86
N GLU A 69 -12.00 -3.07 -13.05
CA GLU A 69 -11.22 -3.09 -14.29
C GLU A 69 -10.16 -1.98 -14.29
N GLY A 70 -8.94 -2.32 -14.75
CA GLY A 70 -7.82 -1.38 -14.81
C GLY A 70 -6.98 -1.26 -13.54
N GLU A 71 -7.27 -2.03 -12.47
CA GLU A 71 -6.41 -2.07 -11.28
C GLU A 71 -5.15 -2.95 -11.47
N ASN A 72 -5.16 -3.87 -12.43
CA ASN A 72 -4.06 -4.82 -12.63
C ASN A 72 -2.74 -4.15 -13.07
N PRO A 73 -1.58 -4.62 -12.58
CA PRO A 73 -1.46 -5.63 -11.53
C PRO A 73 -1.93 -5.12 -10.16
N VAL A 74 -2.63 -6.00 -9.44
CA VAL A 74 -3.20 -5.71 -8.11
C VAL A 74 -2.88 -6.83 -7.13
N SER A 75 -2.60 -6.46 -5.87
CA SER A 75 -2.34 -7.40 -4.78
C SER A 75 -3.37 -7.30 -3.68
N ILE A 76 -3.89 -8.44 -3.19
CA ILE A 76 -4.73 -8.52 -1.99
C ILE A 76 -3.85 -8.85 -0.79
N GLN A 77 -3.91 -8.00 0.24
CA GLN A 77 -3.15 -8.22 1.47
C GLN A 77 -4.00 -8.92 2.54
N LEU A 78 -3.53 -10.08 3.01
CA LEU A 78 -4.11 -10.84 4.13
C LEU A 78 -3.43 -10.52 5.45
N PHE A 79 -4.17 -10.64 6.54
CA PHE A 79 -3.61 -10.76 7.88
C PHE A 79 -4.32 -11.85 8.68
N GLY A 80 -3.58 -12.52 9.55
CA GLY A 80 -4.06 -13.58 10.42
C GLY A 80 -2.98 -14.00 11.40
N SER A 81 -3.28 -14.98 12.25
CA SER A 81 -2.36 -15.52 13.25
C SER A 81 -2.15 -17.04 13.11
N ASP A 82 -2.96 -17.69 12.29
CA ASP A 82 -2.97 -19.14 12.13
C ASP A 82 -2.61 -19.52 10.69
N GLU A 83 -1.64 -20.41 10.52
CA GLU A 83 -1.08 -20.81 9.22
C GLU A 83 -2.13 -21.46 8.31
N ASP A 84 -2.96 -22.35 8.87
CA ASP A 84 -3.98 -23.05 8.10
C ASP A 84 -5.12 -22.12 7.69
N SER A 85 -5.46 -21.16 8.56
CA SER A 85 -6.47 -20.14 8.28
C SER A 85 -6.00 -19.20 7.17
N LEU A 86 -4.73 -18.77 7.22
CA LEU A 86 -4.13 -17.93 6.18
C LEU A 86 -4.03 -18.67 4.84
N ALA A 87 -3.63 -19.95 4.85
CA ALA A 87 -3.55 -20.77 3.63
C ALA A 87 -4.94 -20.90 2.99
N ARG A 88 -5.97 -21.27 3.73
CA ARG A 88 -7.35 -21.36 3.19
C ARG A 88 -7.86 -20.02 2.68
N ALA A 89 -7.53 -18.91 3.35
CA ALA A 89 -7.95 -17.58 2.88
C ALA A 89 -7.20 -17.18 1.59
N ALA A 90 -5.94 -17.53 1.46
CA ALA A 90 -5.14 -17.28 0.26
C ALA A 90 -5.66 -18.10 -0.94
N GLU A 91 -5.93 -19.38 -0.74
CA GLU A 91 -6.56 -20.27 -1.73
C GLU A 91 -7.92 -19.71 -2.19
N PHE A 92 -8.78 -19.30 -1.24
CA PHE A 92 -10.06 -18.68 -1.55
C PHE A 92 -9.91 -17.42 -2.42
N ILE A 93 -8.94 -16.55 -2.09
CA ILE A 93 -8.67 -15.32 -2.86
C ILE A 93 -8.24 -15.66 -4.28
N GLN A 94 -7.31 -16.58 -4.46
CA GLN A 94 -6.85 -17.02 -5.78
C GLN A 94 -8.00 -17.54 -6.65
N GLU A 95 -8.90 -18.34 -6.06
CA GLU A 95 -10.00 -18.97 -6.79
C GLU A 95 -11.18 -18.02 -7.08
N ASN A 96 -11.41 -17.01 -6.22
CA ASN A 96 -12.63 -16.20 -6.25
C ASN A 96 -12.41 -14.74 -6.62
N THR A 97 -11.17 -14.30 -6.91
CA THR A 97 -10.88 -12.93 -7.29
C THR A 97 -10.00 -12.87 -8.55
N LYS A 98 -9.83 -11.66 -9.07
CA LYS A 98 -8.94 -11.38 -10.20
C LYS A 98 -7.59 -10.79 -9.72
N THR A 99 -7.17 -11.11 -8.50
CA THR A 99 -5.88 -10.63 -7.99
C THR A 99 -4.71 -11.29 -8.72
N ASP A 100 -3.66 -10.54 -8.95
CA ASP A 100 -2.42 -11.06 -9.56
C ASP A 100 -1.45 -11.59 -8.49
N ILE A 101 -1.54 -11.09 -7.26
CA ILE A 101 -0.61 -11.34 -6.17
C ILE A 101 -1.38 -11.44 -4.85
N VAL A 102 -0.99 -12.37 -3.99
CA VAL A 102 -1.39 -12.39 -2.57
C VAL A 102 -0.24 -11.84 -1.74
N ASP A 103 -0.53 -10.95 -0.79
CA ASP A 103 0.44 -10.39 0.15
C ASP A 103 0.06 -10.71 1.59
N ILE A 104 1.05 -10.99 2.45
CA ILE A 104 0.82 -11.20 3.89
C ILE A 104 1.32 -9.99 4.67
N ASN A 105 0.46 -9.45 5.52
CA ASN A 105 0.81 -8.39 6.45
C ASN A 105 1.56 -8.94 7.65
N MET A 106 2.85 -8.62 7.73
CA MET A 106 3.73 -8.91 8.87
C MET A 106 4.26 -7.60 9.52
N GLY A 107 3.56 -6.47 9.32
CA GLY A 107 4.06 -5.18 9.78
C GLY A 107 3.03 -4.27 10.46
N CYS A 108 1.75 -4.66 10.52
CA CYS A 108 0.72 -3.83 11.15
C CYS A 108 1.01 -3.66 12.65
N PRO A 109 1.20 -2.41 13.15
CA PRO A 109 1.60 -2.18 14.54
C PRO A 109 0.39 -2.03 15.48
N VAL A 110 -0.83 -2.04 14.96
CA VAL A 110 -2.06 -1.72 15.71
C VAL A 110 -2.33 -2.75 16.81
N ASN A 111 -2.59 -2.29 18.03
CA ASN A 111 -2.78 -3.16 19.20
C ASN A 111 -3.83 -4.24 19.00
N LYS A 112 -4.94 -3.95 18.30
CA LYS A 112 -5.99 -4.94 18.02
C LYS A 112 -5.46 -6.12 17.19
N ILE A 113 -4.58 -5.87 16.23
CA ILE A 113 -3.98 -6.89 15.36
C ILE A 113 -2.93 -7.68 16.15
N VAL A 114 -2.05 -6.98 16.84
CA VAL A 114 -0.94 -7.57 17.60
C VAL A 114 -1.43 -8.44 18.77
N LYS A 115 -2.49 -8.04 19.48
CA LYS A 115 -3.11 -8.84 20.54
C LYS A 115 -3.69 -10.17 20.03
N ASN A 116 -4.00 -10.24 18.75
CA ASN A 116 -4.45 -11.47 18.08
C ASN A 116 -3.27 -12.22 17.41
N GLU A 117 -2.04 -12.00 17.88
CA GLU A 117 -0.82 -12.66 17.41
C GLU A 117 -0.57 -12.53 15.89
N ALA A 118 -1.06 -11.45 15.27
CA ALA A 118 -0.93 -11.16 13.84
C ALA A 118 -0.08 -9.90 13.56
N GLY A 119 0.16 -9.63 12.28
CA GLY A 119 0.87 -8.45 11.84
C GLY A 119 2.31 -8.39 12.36
N ALA A 120 2.70 -7.32 13.05
CA ALA A 120 4.07 -7.13 13.53
C ALA A 120 4.52 -8.14 14.61
N MET A 121 3.62 -8.97 15.17
CA MET A 121 4.02 -10.04 16.11
C MET A 121 4.98 -11.05 15.50
N TRP A 122 4.82 -11.33 14.20
CA TRP A 122 5.67 -12.27 13.46
C TRP A 122 7.15 -11.85 13.41
N LEU A 123 7.46 -10.55 13.56
CA LEU A 123 8.83 -10.02 13.49
C LEU A 123 9.75 -10.47 14.63
N LYS A 124 9.21 -11.17 15.61
CA LYS A 124 9.96 -11.70 16.77
C LYS A 124 10.53 -13.10 16.54
N ASP A 125 10.11 -13.78 15.48
CA ASP A 125 10.38 -15.19 15.26
C ASP A 125 10.54 -15.51 13.77
N PRO A 126 11.79 -15.55 13.25
CA PRO A 126 12.07 -15.89 11.86
C PRO A 126 11.59 -17.29 11.47
N ASP A 127 11.63 -18.27 12.37
CA ASP A 127 11.18 -19.63 12.09
C ASP A 127 9.66 -19.65 11.86
N LYS A 128 8.93 -18.84 12.62
CA LYS A 128 7.49 -18.67 12.46
C LYS A 128 7.15 -17.99 11.14
N ILE A 129 7.94 -16.99 10.73
CA ILE A 129 7.79 -16.34 9.41
C ILE A 129 7.96 -17.39 8.31
N TYR A 130 9.02 -18.21 8.39
CA TYR A 130 9.26 -19.27 7.43
C TYR A 130 8.08 -20.27 7.35
N SER A 131 7.61 -20.75 8.51
CA SER A 131 6.52 -21.73 8.59
C SER A 131 5.24 -21.24 7.93
N ILE A 132 4.80 -20.00 8.28
CA ILE A 132 3.58 -19.40 7.71
C ILE A 132 3.69 -19.25 6.21
N ILE A 133 4.79 -18.66 5.73
CA ILE A 133 4.97 -18.39 4.31
C ILE A 133 5.00 -19.69 3.53
N ASN A 134 5.77 -20.67 3.99
CA ASN A 134 5.86 -21.98 3.36
C ASN A 134 4.49 -22.66 3.27
N LYS A 135 3.68 -22.59 4.34
CA LYS A 135 2.33 -23.15 4.36
C LYS A 135 1.41 -22.42 3.35
N VAL A 136 1.41 -21.08 3.33
CA VAL A 136 0.57 -20.31 2.39
C VAL A 136 1.03 -20.50 0.94
N GLN A 137 2.35 -20.51 0.71
CA GLN A 137 2.90 -20.73 -0.63
C GLN A 137 2.50 -22.10 -1.20
N SER A 138 2.35 -23.12 -0.35
CA SER A 138 2.02 -24.49 -0.79
C SER A 138 0.64 -24.65 -1.42
N VAL A 139 -0.23 -23.66 -1.33
CA VAL A 139 -1.60 -23.67 -1.88
C VAL A 139 -1.81 -22.64 -3.00
N LEU A 140 -0.78 -21.84 -3.32
CA LEU A 140 -0.88 -20.77 -4.30
C LEU A 140 -0.13 -21.11 -5.60
N ASP A 141 -0.79 -20.86 -6.74
CA ASP A 141 -0.20 -20.86 -8.08
C ASP A 141 0.25 -19.45 -8.51
N ILE A 142 -0.32 -18.39 -7.88
CA ILE A 142 0.05 -16.99 -8.10
C ILE A 142 1.12 -16.56 -7.10
N PRO A 143 1.89 -15.47 -7.40
CA PRO A 143 2.94 -14.99 -6.51
C PRO A 143 2.45 -14.63 -5.11
N LEU A 144 3.21 -15.02 -4.10
CA LEU A 144 3.06 -14.62 -2.71
C LEU A 144 4.10 -13.56 -2.36
N THR A 145 3.70 -12.47 -1.72
CA THR A 145 4.60 -11.45 -1.18
C THR A 145 4.37 -11.23 0.30
N VAL A 146 5.30 -10.54 0.95
CA VAL A 146 5.14 -10.15 2.35
C VAL A 146 5.47 -8.68 2.55
N LYS A 147 4.74 -8.04 3.46
CA LYS A 147 5.06 -6.68 3.91
C LYS A 147 5.37 -6.67 5.38
N MET A 148 6.62 -6.27 5.73
CA MET A 148 7.15 -6.25 7.10
C MET A 148 7.55 -4.85 7.57
N ARG A 149 8.00 -4.79 8.84
CA ARG A 149 8.79 -3.71 9.43
C ARG A 149 10.17 -4.24 9.79
N THR A 150 11.10 -3.33 10.16
CA THR A 150 12.47 -3.70 10.54
C THR A 150 12.57 -4.54 11.81
N GLY A 151 11.53 -4.55 12.65
CA GLY A 151 11.50 -5.35 13.88
C GLY A 151 10.36 -4.95 14.81
N TRP A 152 10.35 -5.57 15.99
CA TRP A 152 9.40 -5.24 17.05
C TRP A 152 9.81 -3.97 17.81
N SER A 153 10.87 -4.03 18.64
CA SER A 153 11.45 -2.91 19.39
C SER A 153 12.71 -2.35 18.73
N ASP A 154 13.49 -3.21 18.09
CA ASP A 154 14.75 -2.91 17.42
C ASP A 154 14.88 -3.69 16.10
N PRO A 155 15.82 -3.32 15.22
CA PRO A 155 15.96 -3.93 13.90
C PRO A 155 16.89 -5.15 13.85
N SER A 156 17.29 -5.73 14.99
CA SER A 156 18.32 -6.79 15.04
C SER A 156 17.97 -8.02 14.22
N LEU A 157 16.68 -8.38 14.13
CA LEU A 157 16.19 -9.51 13.34
C LEU A 157 15.77 -9.13 11.90
N ALA A 158 15.96 -7.89 11.45
CA ALA A 158 15.42 -7.44 10.15
C ALA A 158 15.94 -8.28 8.98
N VAL A 159 17.24 -8.55 8.94
CA VAL A 159 17.87 -9.34 7.88
C VAL A 159 17.46 -10.82 7.99
N GLU A 160 17.47 -11.37 9.20
CA GLU A 160 17.10 -12.76 9.45
C GLU A 160 15.64 -13.04 9.07
N ASN A 161 14.72 -12.15 9.45
CA ASN A 161 13.31 -12.21 9.06
C ASN A 161 13.13 -12.15 7.54
N ALA A 162 13.89 -11.28 6.85
CA ALA A 162 13.82 -11.17 5.40
C ALA A 162 14.34 -12.42 4.70
N LEU A 163 15.47 -12.98 5.17
CA LEU A 163 16.04 -14.23 4.63
C LEU A 163 15.13 -15.45 4.91
N ALA A 164 14.47 -15.51 6.07
CA ALA A 164 13.48 -16.54 6.35
C ALA A 164 12.30 -16.46 5.38
N ALA A 165 11.81 -15.28 5.05
CA ALA A 165 10.77 -15.08 4.06
C ALA A 165 11.22 -15.49 2.64
N GLU A 166 12.41 -15.08 2.21
CA GLU A 166 12.98 -15.48 0.91
C GLU A 166 13.14 -17.00 0.82
N ALA A 167 13.69 -17.62 1.87
CA ALA A 167 13.87 -19.07 1.92
C ALA A 167 12.55 -19.85 1.89
N ALA A 168 11.47 -19.29 2.44
CA ALA A 168 10.13 -19.88 2.41
C ALA A 168 9.41 -19.72 1.08
N GLY A 169 9.96 -18.96 0.12
CA GLY A 169 9.49 -18.90 -1.26
C GLY A 169 8.63 -17.70 -1.62
N VAL A 170 8.69 -16.58 -0.89
CA VAL A 170 8.02 -15.36 -1.36
C VAL A 170 8.63 -14.85 -2.67
N SER A 171 7.81 -14.20 -3.49
CA SER A 171 8.21 -13.65 -4.78
C SER A 171 8.69 -12.19 -4.71
N ALA A 172 8.43 -11.49 -3.61
CA ALA A 172 8.96 -10.18 -3.30
C ALA A 172 8.78 -9.85 -1.80
N LEU A 173 9.58 -8.92 -1.29
CA LEU A 173 9.50 -8.46 0.09
C LEU A 173 9.45 -6.93 0.15
N ALA A 174 8.42 -6.38 0.81
CA ALA A 174 8.35 -4.96 1.12
C ALA A 174 8.67 -4.71 2.61
N MET A 175 9.55 -3.74 2.91
CA MET A 175 9.90 -3.43 4.30
C MET A 175 9.77 -1.95 4.62
N HIS A 176 9.01 -1.66 5.68
CA HIS A 176 8.95 -0.32 6.25
C HIS A 176 10.13 -0.10 7.21
N GLY A 177 10.93 0.94 6.96
CA GLY A 177 12.14 1.28 7.73
C GLY A 177 11.88 1.77 9.16
N ARG A 178 10.88 1.23 9.85
CA ARG A 178 10.57 1.49 11.26
C ARG A 178 10.21 0.21 11.97
N THR A 179 10.54 0.13 13.27
CA THR A 179 10.05 -0.94 14.14
C THR A 179 8.57 -0.77 14.44
N ARG A 180 7.97 -1.80 15.05
CA ARG A 180 6.57 -1.75 15.52
C ARG A 180 6.38 -0.67 16.58
N GLU A 181 7.31 -0.56 17.54
CA GLU A 181 7.20 0.39 18.65
C GLU A 181 7.36 1.85 18.22
N GLN A 182 8.17 2.10 17.20
CA GLN A 182 8.26 3.43 16.60
C GLN A 182 6.95 3.92 15.98
N MET A 183 6.05 3.02 15.59
CA MET A 183 4.82 3.38 14.88
C MET A 183 5.13 4.25 13.64
N TYR A 184 5.04 5.58 13.80
CA TYR A 184 5.35 6.60 12.77
C TYR A 184 6.27 7.70 13.30
N THR A 185 6.85 7.54 14.49
CA THR A 185 7.79 8.50 15.08
C THR A 185 9.19 8.36 14.49
N GLY A 186 10.01 9.40 14.62
CA GLY A 186 11.37 9.43 14.06
C GLY A 186 11.40 9.35 12.54
N HIS A 187 12.46 8.77 11.99
CA HIS A 187 12.69 8.60 10.56
C HIS A 187 12.78 7.12 10.19
N ALA A 188 12.55 6.82 8.92
CA ALA A 188 12.79 5.48 8.39
C ALA A 188 14.30 5.18 8.43
N ASP A 189 14.66 4.02 8.95
CA ASP A 189 16.03 3.54 9.04
C ASP A 189 16.52 3.00 7.69
N LEU A 190 17.24 3.83 6.96
CA LEU A 190 17.75 3.49 5.63
C LEU A 190 18.92 2.51 5.68
N GLU A 191 19.72 2.55 6.76
CA GLU A 191 20.83 1.64 6.94
C GLU A 191 20.34 0.19 7.07
N THR A 192 19.31 -0.03 7.90
CA THR A 192 18.70 -1.35 8.02
C THR A 192 18.05 -1.80 6.71
N LEU A 193 17.33 -0.89 6.00
CA LEU A 193 16.77 -1.22 4.69
C LEU A 193 17.85 -1.61 3.68
N HIS A 194 18.99 -0.90 3.67
CA HIS A 194 20.13 -1.23 2.81
C HIS A 194 20.72 -2.62 3.14
N LYS A 195 20.91 -2.94 4.42
CA LYS A 195 21.39 -4.26 4.84
C LYS A 195 20.47 -5.40 4.37
N VAL A 196 19.15 -5.18 4.45
CA VAL A 196 18.16 -6.15 3.95
C VAL A 196 18.23 -6.27 2.43
N ALA A 197 18.29 -5.15 1.70
CA ALA A 197 18.41 -5.15 0.25
C ALA A 197 19.67 -5.91 -0.23
N GLN A 198 20.80 -5.74 0.46
CA GLN A 198 22.04 -6.46 0.13
C GLN A 198 22.02 -7.96 0.48
N ALA A 199 21.20 -8.35 1.47
CA ALA A 199 21.11 -9.75 1.88
C ALA A 199 20.18 -10.58 0.97
N LEU A 200 19.11 -9.98 0.44
CA LEU A 200 18.20 -10.62 -0.48
C LEU A 200 18.85 -10.79 -1.86
N THR A 201 18.84 -11.99 -2.42
CA THR A 201 19.53 -12.28 -3.68
C THR A 201 18.65 -12.91 -4.75
N LYS A 202 17.45 -13.36 -4.39
CA LYS A 202 16.56 -14.15 -5.27
C LYS A 202 15.27 -13.42 -5.62
N ILE A 203 14.88 -12.41 -4.83
CA ILE A 203 13.62 -11.73 -4.94
C ILE A 203 13.79 -10.20 -4.92
N PRO A 204 12.93 -9.44 -5.58
CA PRO A 204 12.96 -7.98 -5.50
C PRO A 204 12.63 -7.47 -4.09
N PHE A 205 13.35 -6.42 -3.71
CA PHE A 205 13.15 -5.70 -2.46
C PHE A 205 12.44 -4.38 -2.70
N ILE A 206 11.34 -4.12 -1.99
CA ILE A 206 10.51 -2.92 -2.12
C ILE A 206 10.66 -2.06 -0.85
N ALA A 207 11.33 -0.92 -0.96
CA ALA A 207 11.56 -0.04 0.18
C ALA A 207 10.33 0.80 0.52
N ASN A 208 10.02 0.92 1.81
CA ASN A 208 8.92 1.73 2.33
C ASN A 208 9.37 2.59 3.52
N GLY A 209 8.80 3.77 3.62
CA GLY A 209 9.03 4.71 4.73
C GLY A 209 9.56 6.05 4.26
N ASP A 210 8.86 7.13 4.67
CA ASP A 210 9.19 8.54 4.42
C ASP A 210 9.49 8.90 2.96
N ILE A 211 8.81 8.27 2.02
CA ILE A 211 8.88 8.61 0.59
C ILE A 211 7.78 9.64 0.34
N ARG A 212 8.18 10.91 0.18
CA ARG A 212 7.30 12.07 0.05
C ARG A 212 7.56 12.87 -1.21
N THR A 213 8.75 12.71 -1.79
CA THR A 213 9.24 13.42 -2.96
C THR A 213 9.87 12.45 -3.95
N VAL A 214 10.12 12.93 -5.17
CA VAL A 214 10.85 12.16 -6.18
C VAL A 214 12.29 11.86 -5.75
N GLN A 215 12.91 12.77 -4.98
CA GLN A 215 14.25 12.57 -4.43
C GLN A 215 14.27 11.46 -3.37
N ASP A 216 13.27 11.41 -2.49
CA ASP A 216 13.15 10.30 -1.53
C ASP A 216 13.06 8.96 -2.27
N ALA A 217 12.24 8.90 -3.32
CA ALA A 217 12.09 7.68 -4.12
C ALA A 217 13.42 7.29 -4.78
N LYS A 218 14.12 8.24 -5.40
CA LYS A 218 15.45 8.01 -6.00
C LYS A 218 16.44 7.49 -4.96
N GLN A 219 16.48 8.09 -3.79
CA GLN A 219 17.36 7.67 -2.70
C GLN A 219 17.12 6.21 -2.31
N ARG A 220 15.85 5.75 -2.28
CA ARG A 220 15.55 4.34 -1.98
C ARG A 220 16.06 3.39 -3.05
N ILE A 221 16.02 3.80 -4.32
CA ILE A 221 16.58 2.98 -5.41
C ILE A 221 18.10 2.97 -5.39
N GLU A 222 18.73 4.14 -5.35
CA GLU A 222 20.19 4.26 -5.55
C GLU A 222 21.03 3.99 -4.30
N GLU A 223 20.62 4.50 -3.12
CA GLU A 223 21.40 4.38 -1.90
C GLU A 223 21.02 3.15 -1.07
N VAL A 224 19.73 2.83 -1.00
CA VAL A 224 19.27 1.61 -0.31
C VAL A 224 19.48 0.38 -1.17
N GLY A 225 19.41 0.51 -2.50
CA GLY A 225 19.50 -0.61 -3.44
C GLY A 225 18.18 -1.36 -3.60
N ALA A 226 17.04 -0.67 -3.40
CA ALA A 226 15.73 -1.28 -3.60
C ALA A 226 15.38 -1.39 -5.09
N ASP A 227 14.63 -2.41 -5.46
CA ASP A 227 14.10 -2.59 -6.81
C ASP A 227 12.89 -1.71 -7.08
N ALA A 228 12.11 -1.38 -6.04
CA ALA A 228 10.94 -0.52 -6.14
C ALA A 228 10.70 0.24 -4.82
N VAL A 229 9.79 1.22 -4.89
CA VAL A 229 9.36 2.04 -3.74
C VAL A 229 7.88 1.86 -3.45
N LEU A 230 7.54 1.65 -2.18
CA LEU A 230 6.17 1.49 -1.72
C LEU A 230 5.72 2.77 -1.00
N ILE A 231 4.72 3.46 -1.58
CA ILE A 231 4.29 4.80 -1.18
C ILE A 231 2.96 4.70 -0.45
N GLY A 232 2.95 5.13 0.81
CA GLY A 232 1.74 5.15 1.65
C GLY A 232 1.19 6.57 1.83
N ARG A 233 1.38 7.13 3.01
CA ARG A 233 0.80 8.41 3.46
C ARG A 233 0.99 9.60 2.51
N ALA A 234 2.06 9.60 1.72
CA ALA A 234 2.31 10.66 0.74
C ALA A 234 1.35 10.61 -0.46
N ALA A 235 0.86 9.42 -0.82
CA ALA A 235 -0.14 9.26 -1.86
C ALA A 235 -1.55 9.71 -1.42
N MET A 236 -1.83 9.76 -0.10
CA MET A 236 -3.12 10.22 0.41
C MET A 236 -3.35 11.68 0.05
N GLY A 237 -4.32 11.96 -0.80
CA GLY A 237 -4.63 13.29 -1.32
C GLY A 237 -3.61 13.83 -2.34
N ASN A 238 -2.59 13.04 -2.70
CA ASN A 238 -1.64 13.35 -3.76
C ASN A 238 -1.22 12.09 -4.53
N PRO A 239 -2.14 11.36 -5.18
CA PRO A 239 -1.78 10.21 -6.00
C PRO A 239 -0.97 10.59 -7.26
N TYR A 240 -0.93 11.86 -7.63
CA TYR A 240 -0.08 12.38 -8.71
C TYR A 240 1.42 12.19 -8.45
N LEU A 241 1.81 11.93 -7.20
CA LEU A 241 3.20 11.62 -6.83
C LEU A 241 3.73 10.40 -7.62
N PHE A 242 2.92 9.43 -7.97
CA PHE A 242 3.32 8.30 -8.82
C PHE A 242 3.79 8.77 -10.20
N ASN A 243 3.02 9.66 -10.83
CA ASN A 243 3.37 10.24 -12.12
C ASN A 243 4.67 11.07 -12.02
N GLN A 244 4.81 11.89 -10.98
CA GLN A 244 6.02 12.70 -10.75
C GLN A 244 7.27 11.81 -10.58
N ILE A 245 7.17 10.70 -9.84
CA ILE A 245 8.29 9.78 -9.64
C ILE A 245 8.65 9.07 -10.95
N ASN A 246 7.67 8.53 -11.67
CA ASN A 246 7.91 7.84 -12.93
C ASN A 246 8.55 8.76 -13.97
N HIS A 247 8.03 9.98 -14.12
CA HIS A 247 8.62 10.97 -15.02
C HIS A 247 10.07 11.32 -14.62
N TYR A 248 10.30 11.54 -13.34
CA TYR A 248 11.64 11.82 -12.82
C TYR A 248 12.62 10.66 -13.05
N PHE A 249 12.17 9.42 -12.86
CA PHE A 249 12.97 8.22 -13.08
C PHE A 249 13.33 8.02 -14.57
N GLU A 250 12.43 8.42 -15.45
CA GLU A 250 12.62 8.33 -16.90
C GLU A 250 13.52 9.44 -17.45
N THR A 251 13.25 10.70 -17.06
CA THR A 251 13.84 11.89 -17.71
C THR A 251 14.87 12.61 -16.83
N GLY A 252 14.79 12.45 -15.50
CA GLY A 252 15.53 13.26 -14.53
C GLY A 252 14.93 14.65 -14.29
N GLU A 253 13.80 14.98 -14.93
CA GLU A 253 13.11 16.25 -14.77
C GLU A 253 12.00 16.15 -13.73
N ILE A 254 11.84 17.22 -12.93
CA ILE A 254 10.79 17.28 -11.89
C ILE A 254 9.55 17.94 -12.48
N LEU A 255 8.45 17.22 -12.52
CA LEU A 255 7.16 17.81 -12.86
C LEU A 255 6.70 18.78 -11.78
N PRO A 256 6.04 19.90 -12.14
CA PRO A 256 5.47 20.82 -11.17
C PRO A 256 4.38 20.14 -10.34
N ASP A 257 4.16 20.68 -9.15
CA ASP A 257 3.02 20.26 -8.32
C ASP A 257 1.70 20.65 -9.02
N LEU A 258 0.66 19.85 -8.75
CA LEU A 258 -0.68 20.15 -9.22
C LEU A 258 -1.18 21.48 -8.68
N THR A 259 -1.91 22.22 -9.51
CA THR A 259 -2.67 23.38 -9.06
C THR A 259 -3.74 22.98 -8.05
N PHE A 260 -4.28 23.95 -7.32
CA PHE A 260 -5.41 23.70 -6.43
C PHE A 260 -6.61 23.10 -7.19
N GLU A 261 -6.91 23.65 -8.36
CA GLU A 261 -8.02 23.17 -9.19
C GLU A 261 -7.83 21.70 -9.59
N ASP A 262 -6.64 21.30 -10.03
CA ASP A 262 -6.37 19.91 -10.44
C ASP A 262 -6.44 18.94 -9.25
N LYS A 263 -5.94 19.35 -8.07
CA LYS A 263 -6.12 18.59 -6.83
C LYS A 263 -7.59 18.38 -6.49
N MET A 264 -8.43 19.41 -6.67
CA MET A 264 -9.86 19.33 -6.40
C MET A 264 -10.59 18.46 -7.41
N LYS A 265 -10.18 18.45 -8.67
CA LYS A 265 -10.71 17.51 -9.68
C LYS A 265 -10.46 16.06 -9.28
N ILE A 266 -9.23 15.73 -8.85
CA ILE A 266 -8.89 14.38 -8.36
C ILE A 266 -9.71 14.03 -7.10
N ALA A 267 -9.83 14.96 -6.16
CA ALA A 267 -10.61 14.78 -4.94
C ALA A 267 -12.09 14.49 -5.23
N TYR A 268 -12.66 15.22 -6.17
CA TYR A 268 -14.04 15.06 -6.60
C TYR A 268 -14.24 13.71 -7.33
N GLU A 269 -13.31 13.34 -8.21
CA GLU A 269 -13.34 12.04 -8.89
C GLU A 269 -13.25 10.89 -7.88
N HIS A 270 -12.41 11.02 -6.86
CA HIS A 270 -12.34 10.04 -5.77
C HIS A 270 -13.68 9.92 -5.03
N LEU A 271 -14.34 11.04 -4.72
CA LEU A 271 -15.67 11.01 -4.10
C LEU A 271 -16.71 10.33 -4.99
N LYS A 272 -16.74 10.62 -6.30
CA LYS A 272 -17.67 9.96 -7.23
C LYS A 272 -17.49 8.45 -7.27
N ARG A 273 -16.24 7.98 -7.34
CA ARG A 273 -15.93 6.55 -7.31
C ARG A 273 -16.30 5.90 -5.98
N LEU A 274 -16.10 6.60 -4.87
CA LEU A 274 -16.58 6.14 -3.55
C LEU A 274 -18.09 6.02 -3.50
N ILE A 275 -18.83 6.95 -4.12
CA ILE A 275 -20.29 6.91 -4.19
C ILE A 275 -20.75 5.70 -5.00
N ASN A 276 -20.11 5.43 -6.14
CA ASN A 276 -20.41 4.25 -6.94
C ASN A 276 -20.14 2.94 -6.18
N LEU A 277 -19.07 2.92 -5.37
CA LEU A 277 -18.68 1.74 -4.59
C LEU A 277 -19.54 1.49 -3.36
N LYS A 278 -19.97 2.53 -2.64
CA LYS A 278 -20.56 2.42 -1.29
C LYS A 278 -21.90 3.14 -1.11
N GLY A 279 -22.37 3.85 -2.14
CA GLY A 279 -23.52 4.76 -2.04
C GLY A 279 -23.16 6.11 -1.40
N GLU A 280 -23.93 7.16 -1.74
CA GLU A 280 -23.63 8.55 -1.39
C GLU A 280 -23.51 8.79 0.11
N HIS A 281 -24.43 8.24 0.90
CA HIS A 281 -24.45 8.44 2.35
C HIS A 281 -23.17 7.96 3.06
N ILE A 282 -22.64 6.80 2.67
CA ILE A 282 -21.40 6.26 3.25
C ILE A 282 -20.19 7.00 2.69
N ALA A 283 -20.16 7.18 1.37
CA ALA A 283 -19.04 7.79 0.67
C ALA A 283 -18.74 9.23 1.14
N VAL A 284 -19.78 10.07 1.27
CA VAL A 284 -19.61 11.45 1.76
C VAL A 284 -19.06 11.49 3.18
N ARG A 285 -19.50 10.58 4.06
CA ARG A 285 -18.97 10.49 5.43
C ARG A 285 -17.51 10.07 5.47
N GLU A 286 -17.12 9.07 4.67
CA GLU A 286 -15.72 8.64 4.55
C GLU A 286 -14.87 9.75 3.95
N PHE A 287 -15.36 10.42 2.92
CA PHE A 287 -14.65 11.50 2.24
C PHE A 287 -14.34 12.69 3.15
N ARG A 288 -15.16 12.98 4.17
CA ARG A 288 -14.85 13.98 5.20
C ARG A 288 -13.48 13.74 5.87
N GLY A 289 -13.10 12.46 6.06
CA GLY A 289 -11.80 12.07 6.59
C GLY A 289 -10.67 12.12 5.55
N LEU A 290 -10.98 11.97 4.27
CA LEU A 290 -10.03 11.95 3.17
C LEU A 290 -9.74 13.36 2.61
N ALA A 291 -10.74 14.23 2.55
CA ALA A 291 -10.63 15.58 2.01
C ALA A 291 -9.49 16.43 2.61
N PRO A 292 -9.20 16.36 3.93
CA PRO A 292 -8.06 17.08 4.52
C PRO A 292 -6.71 16.78 3.86
N HIS A 293 -6.52 15.59 3.31
CA HIS A 293 -5.28 15.21 2.64
C HIS A 293 -5.11 15.93 1.31
N TYR A 294 -6.19 16.11 0.54
CA TYR A 294 -6.19 16.87 -0.71
C TYR A 294 -5.99 18.37 -0.51
N LEU A 295 -6.42 18.88 0.65
CA LEU A 295 -6.32 20.30 1.01
C LEU A 295 -4.99 20.70 1.67
N ARG A 296 -4.05 19.76 1.82
CA ARG A 296 -2.75 20.04 2.45
C ARG A 296 -1.98 21.08 1.63
N GLY A 297 -1.43 22.09 2.32
CA GLY A 297 -0.65 23.17 1.70
C GLY A 297 -1.46 24.24 0.99
N THR A 298 -2.80 24.18 1.04
CA THR A 298 -3.69 25.15 0.37
C THR A 298 -4.05 26.30 1.31
N SER A 299 -4.03 27.53 0.80
CA SER A 299 -4.56 28.70 1.53
C SER A 299 -6.05 28.53 1.79
N GLY A 300 -6.51 28.87 3.01
CA GLY A 300 -7.92 28.70 3.41
C GLY A 300 -8.34 27.25 3.70
N ALA A 301 -7.42 26.28 3.67
CA ALA A 301 -7.71 24.85 3.89
C ALA A 301 -8.49 24.59 5.20
N ALA A 302 -8.23 25.32 6.27
CA ALA A 302 -8.92 25.14 7.56
C ALA A 302 -10.44 25.41 7.45
N LYS A 303 -10.81 26.52 6.80
CA LYS A 303 -12.22 26.88 6.57
C LYS A 303 -12.91 25.84 5.67
N LEU A 304 -12.25 25.44 4.59
CA LEU A 304 -12.80 24.46 3.64
C LEU A 304 -12.97 23.09 4.28
N ARG A 305 -11.99 22.61 5.08
CA ARG A 305 -12.12 21.37 5.87
C ARG A 305 -13.31 21.41 6.81
N GLY A 306 -13.50 22.55 7.53
CA GLY A 306 -14.66 22.75 8.42
C GLY A 306 -15.98 22.64 7.67
N ALA A 307 -16.08 23.23 6.49
CA ALA A 307 -17.28 23.16 5.66
C ALA A 307 -17.54 21.74 5.13
N ILE A 308 -16.51 21.07 4.60
CA ILE A 308 -16.62 19.67 4.10
C ILE A 308 -17.02 18.71 5.23
N SER A 309 -16.54 18.91 6.46
CA SER A 309 -16.88 18.05 7.60
C SER A 309 -18.37 18.05 7.94
N GLN A 310 -19.13 19.07 7.53
CA GLN A 310 -20.56 19.21 7.72
C GLN A 310 -21.39 18.79 6.50
N ALA A 311 -20.78 18.70 5.32
CA ALA A 311 -21.46 18.34 4.09
C ALA A 311 -22.06 16.92 4.18
N SER A 312 -23.26 16.71 3.67
CA SER A 312 -24.02 15.45 3.71
C SER A 312 -24.31 14.87 2.34
N THR A 313 -24.13 15.67 1.28
CA THR A 313 -24.40 15.28 -0.10
C THR A 313 -23.22 15.61 -1.03
N LEU A 314 -23.19 14.93 -2.17
CA LEU A 314 -22.24 15.22 -3.25
C LEU A 314 -22.37 16.69 -3.72
N ALA A 315 -23.58 17.17 -3.92
CA ALA A 315 -23.84 18.54 -4.39
C ALA A 315 -23.28 19.61 -3.44
N GLU A 316 -23.35 19.38 -2.11
CA GLU A 316 -22.75 20.30 -1.13
C GLU A 316 -21.21 20.30 -1.23
N ILE A 317 -20.60 19.13 -1.41
CA ILE A 317 -19.13 19.05 -1.57
C ILE A 317 -18.70 19.68 -2.90
N GLU A 318 -19.39 19.42 -3.99
CA GLU A 318 -19.13 19.99 -5.32
C GLU A 318 -19.10 21.52 -5.26
N LYS A 319 -20.12 22.11 -4.63
CA LYS A 319 -20.19 23.56 -4.42
C LYS A 319 -19.00 24.09 -3.58
N LEU A 320 -18.57 23.33 -2.56
CA LEU A 320 -17.45 23.72 -1.70
C LEU A 320 -16.11 23.63 -2.44
N LEU A 321 -15.93 22.65 -3.32
CA LEU A 321 -14.72 22.47 -4.12
C LEU A 321 -14.64 23.49 -5.28
N GLN A 322 -15.68 24.31 -5.50
CA GLN A 322 -15.77 25.32 -6.56
C GLN A 322 -15.49 24.78 -7.96
N LEU A 323 -15.85 23.54 -8.20
CA LEU A 323 -15.75 22.95 -9.52
C LEU A 323 -16.84 23.57 -10.41
N LYS A 324 -16.43 24.28 -11.44
CA LYS A 324 -17.35 24.72 -12.48
C LYS A 324 -17.75 23.52 -13.30
N ALA A 325 -19.07 23.34 -13.49
CA ALA A 325 -19.63 22.32 -14.35
C ALA A 325 -19.15 22.46 -15.80
#